data_4f68db94312d8b4a2c28a46b3f35669c
#
_entry.id   4f68db94312d8b4a2c28a46b3f35669c
#
_cell.length_a   1.000
_cell.length_b   1.000
_cell.length_c   1.000
_cell.angle_alpha   90.00
_cell.angle_beta   90.00
_cell.angle_gamma   90.00
#
_symmetry.space_group_name_H-M   'P 1'
#
loop_
_entity.id
_entity.type
_entity.pdbx_description
1 polymer ?
#
loop_
_entity_poly.entity_id
_entity_poly.type
_entity_poly.pdbx_seq_one_letter_code
_entity_poly.pdbx_strand_id
1 'polypeptide(L)'
;MHICIALHICTVCCIMEKLKQSEKKANAMEKLPKQTENFRKTCAFPKKDNGKSFVADFQKLPYFPVSFERGKGALLYDYDGKEYIDFLSSASTANIGHGNEEIAEAVYSQMNKITQYCCAYFPMPEEERLSKKLIELTGEDDMQAAYSNCGSEAIDCAMKLARAYTGRNRIISYKESYHGSTYGAMSISAISVNMRKNMGSLVPDAYHVGYPNCFRCKYSKSECGLKNRCAERMKESSDGFGAGLNGDSLKGENFNCLDELTEAFEQYIPPEEVAAIFIEPIGGDMGIVVPPKEYMQKLQELCRKYGILLVADEIQQGLCRTGKWFSYEHFGIKPDIIVLGKSVGGGLPMGVTLAKREIMQSLSAPAHVFTMSGHSAVCVAGLKQLEIFEREDMNEQVAQKGRYLKRKLFELAEKYDFVGQVRGEGLSLGVEIVDSRETRNRDCKAAAKISYRCMQNGLLLTFIGKNTLRIQPPLVITKEQLDRAVEILFAAFDSFARGEIDDSALFVVKGW
;
A
#
# COMPACT_ATOMS: atom_id res chain seq x y z
N MET A 1 46.40 -24.42 -17.53
CA MET A 1 45.69 -25.50 -16.84
C MET A 1 45.51 -25.30 -15.31
N HIS A 2 46.37 -24.55 -14.64
CA HIS A 2 46.25 -24.34 -13.16
C HIS A 2 45.24 -23.28 -12.70
N ILE A 3 44.86 -22.36 -13.55
CA ILE A 3 43.87 -21.27 -13.17
C ILE A 3 42.42 -21.79 -13.21
N CYS A 4 42.07 -22.75 -14.09
CA CYS A 4 40.72 -23.32 -14.13
C CYS A 4 40.40 -24.21 -12.91
N ILE A 5 41.38 -24.86 -12.31
CA ILE A 5 41.17 -25.73 -11.16
C ILE A 5 40.92 -24.92 -9.90
N ALA A 6 41.57 -23.77 -9.73
CA ALA A 6 41.39 -22.87 -8.59
C ALA A 6 39.97 -22.23 -8.57
N LEU A 7 39.44 -21.85 -9.72
CA LEU A 7 38.08 -21.32 -9.86
C LEU A 7 37.01 -22.38 -9.57
N HIS A 8 37.21 -23.63 -9.94
CA HIS A 8 36.29 -24.72 -9.64
C HIS A 8 36.26 -25.07 -8.15
N ILE A 9 37.43 -25.04 -7.46
CA ILE A 9 37.49 -25.30 -6.02
C ILE A 9 36.83 -24.19 -5.23
N CYS A 10 36.97 -22.92 -5.65
CA CYS A 10 36.32 -21.78 -4.99
C CYS A 10 34.79 -21.82 -5.14
N THR A 11 34.27 -22.23 -6.30
CA THR A 11 32.84 -22.39 -6.54
C THR A 11 32.23 -23.54 -5.73
N VAL A 12 32.94 -24.65 -5.62
CA VAL A 12 32.51 -25.81 -4.80
C VAL A 12 32.55 -25.48 -3.31
N CYS A 13 33.56 -24.75 -2.81
CA CYS A 13 33.59 -24.27 -1.43
C CYS A 13 32.43 -23.33 -1.12
N CYS A 14 32.10 -22.39 -1.99
CA CYS A 14 30.93 -21.48 -1.82
C CYS A 14 29.59 -22.23 -1.82
N ILE A 15 29.46 -23.28 -2.63
CA ILE A 15 28.28 -24.13 -2.63
C ILE A 15 28.19 -24.97 -1.35
N MET A 16 29.31 -25.54 -0.90
CA MET A 16 29.37 -26.29 0.35
C MET A 16 29.10 -25.44 1.60
N GLU A 17 29.56 -24.17 1.64
CA GLU A 17 29.19 -23.24 2.71
C GLU A 17 27.70 -22.86 2.70
N LYS A 18 27.12 -22.66 1.53
CA LYS A 18 25.67 -22.42 1.39
C LYS A 18 24.84 -23.64 1.80
N LEU A 19 25.29 -24.86 1.49
CA LEU A 19 24.66 -26.10 1.94
C LEU A 19 24.78 -26.25 3.45
N LYS A 20 25.94 -26.01 4.07
CA LYS A 20 26.12 -26.02 5.52
C LYS A 20 25.29 -24.94 6.24
N GLN A 21 25.10 -23.76 5.64
CA GLN A 21 24.18 -22.74 6.18
C GLN A 21 22.72 -23.15 6.04
N SER A 22 22.36 -23.87 4.98
CA SER A 22 21.03 -24.46 4.77
C SER A 22 20.75 -25.57 5.79
N GLU A 23 21.70 -26.46 6.03
CA GLU A 23 21.59 -27.53 7.06
C GLU A 23 21.58 -26.96 8.49
N LYS A 24 22.36 -25.90 8.81
CA LYS A 24 22.27 -25.19 10.08
C LYS A 24 20.90 -24.51 10.28
N LYS A 25 20.30 -23.97 9.21
CA LYS A 25 18.93 -23.43 9.25
C LYS A 25 17.89 -24.54 9.41
N ALA A 26 18.06 -25.68 8.77
CA ALA A 26 17.19 -26.84 8.90
C ALA A 26 17.26 -27.41 10.33
N ASN A 27 18.45 -27.58 10.91
CA ASN A 27 18.66 -28.06 12.28
C ASN A 27 18.22 -27.02 13.35
N ALA A 28 18.25 -25.72 13.05
CA ALA A 28 17.67 -24.69 13.92
C ALA A 28 16.12 -24.74 13.90
N MET A 29 15.52 -25.20 12.81
CA MET A 29 14.06 -25.41 12.71
C MET A 29 13.59 -26.65 13.48
N GLU A 30 14.44 -27.66 13.73
CA GLU A 30 14.11 -28.85 14.53
C GLU A 30 14.10 -28.57 16.04
N LYS A 31 14.72 -27.48 16.52
CA LYS A 31 14.78 -27.11 17.93
C LYS A 31 13.75 -26.04 18.34
N LEU A 32 12.63 -25.95 17.65
CA LEU A 32 11.54 -25.05 18.03
C LEU A 32 10.90 -25.49 19.36
N PRO A 33 10.65 -24.57 20.31
CA PRO A 33 9.98 -24.89 21.57
C PRO A 33 8.61 -25.56 21.33
N LYS A 34 8.23 -26.49 22.23
CA LYS A 34 6.95 -27.22 22.15
C LYS A 34 5.69 -26.34 22.01
N GLN A 35 5.78 -25.06 22.39
CA GLN A 35 4.70 -24.10 22.22
C GLN A 35 4.47 -23.71 20.73
N THR A 36 5.52 -23.64 19.91
CA THR A 36 5.40 -23.41 18.47
C THR A 36 4.90 -24.65 17.72
N GLU A 37 5.14 -25.82 18.25
CA GLU A 37 4.64 -27.09 17.73
C GLU A 37 3.13 -27.24 17.99
N ASN A 38 2.65 -26.85 19.18
CA ASN A 38 1.21 -26.77 19.49
C ASN A 38 0.51 -25.68 18.63
N PHE A 39 1.15 -24.53 18.40
CA PHE A 39 0.60 -23.49 17.54
C PHE A 39 0.47 -23.94 16.07
N ARG A 40 1.42 -24.77 15.57
CA ARG A 40 1.32 -25.39 14.23
C ARG A 40 0.20 -26.44 14.14
N LYS A 41 -0.19 -27.06 15.24
CA LYS A 41 -1.28 -28.04 15.27
C LYS A 41 -2.67 -27.41 15.33
N THR A 42 -2.79 -26.19 15.88
CA THR A 42 -4.04 -25.45 15.97
C THR A 42 -4.32 -24.58 14.73
N CYS A 43 -3.31 -24.24 13.94
CA CYS A 43 -3.53 -23.55 12.67
C CYS A 43 -3.68 -24.60 11.56
N ALA A 44 -4.91 -24.85 11.14
CA ALA A 44 -5.21 -25.76 10.02
C ALA A 44 -4.69 -25.17 8.70
N PHE A 45 -3.37 -25.27 8.50
CA PHE A 45 -2.89 -25.25 7.11
C PHE A 45 -3.53 -26.44 6.40
N PRO A 46 -4.03 -26.30 5.17
CA PRO A 46 -4.33 -27.47 4.35
C PRO A 46 -3.10 -28.39 4.46
N LYS A 47 -3.31 -29.62 4.95
CA LYS A 47 -2.22 -30.55 5.24
C LYS A 47 -1.33 -30.57 3.99
N LYS A 48 -0.07 -30.11 4.14
CA LYS A 48 0.90 -30.20 3.07
C LYS A 48 1.02 -31.68 2.75
N ASP A 49 0.69 -32.07 1.54
CA ASP A 49 0.92 -33.44 1.07
C ASP A 49 2.43 -33.66 1.11
N ASN A 50 2.92 -34.53 1.98
CA ASN A 50 4.35 -34.76 2.26
C ASN A 50 5.17 -33.51 2.59
N GLY A 51 4.58 -32.47 3.22
CA GLY A 51 5.26 -31.25 3.64
C GLY A 51 5.51 -30.23 2.52
N LYS A 52 5.08 -30.48 1.27
CA LYS A 52 5.27 -29.58 0.12
C LYS A 52 4.05 -28.70 -0.11
N SER A 53 4.26 -27.43 -0.44
CA SER A 53 3.22 -26.52 -0.93
C SER A 53 3.08 -26.67 -2.43
N PHE A 54 1.84 -26.66 -2.95
CA PHE A 54 1.57 -26.57 -4.39
C PHE A 54 1.62 -25.14 -4.93
N VAL A 55 1.63 -24.14 -4.03
CA VAL A 55 1.77 -22.72 -4.38
C VAL A 55 3.23 -22.33 -4.23
N ALA A 56 3.77 -21.64 -5.23
CA ALA A 56 5.16 -21.20 -5.25
C ALA A 56 5.50 -20.30 -4.05
N ASP A 57 6.63 -20.58 -3.40
CA ASP A 57 7.01 -19.88 -2.16
C ASP A 57 7.29 -18.38 -2.39
N PHE A 58 7.73 -17.98 -3.59
CA PHE A 58 7.99 -16.57 -3.91
C PHE A 58 6.71 -15.69 -3.96
N GLN A 59 5.52 -16.29 -4.01
CA GLN A 59 4.23 -15.59 -3.94
C GLN A 59 3.75 -15.36 -2.52
N LYS A 60 4.51 -15.78 -1.49
CA LYS A 60 4.07 -15.70 -0.09
C LYS A 60 5.00 -14.85 0.74
N LEU A 61 4.41 -13.91 1.44
CA LEU A 61 5.08 -13.18 2.53
C LEU A 61 4.73 -13.85 3.85
N PRO A 62 5.72 -14.37 4.59
CA PRO A 62 5.48 -15.15 5.79
C PRO A 62 5.17 -14.24 6.99
N TYR A 63 3.95 -13.70 7.06
CA TYR A 63 3.49 -12.97 8.23
C TYR A 63 2.88 -13.89 9.28
N PHE A 64 1.83 -14.66 8.93
CA PHE A 64 1.11 -15.47 9.90
C PHE A 64 0.77 -16.85 9.34
N PRO A 65 0.90 -17.91 10.16
CA PRO A 65 0.54 -19.28 9.79
C PRO A 65 -0.95 -19.55 10.06
N VAL A 66 -1.85 -18.65 9.65
CA VAL A 66 -3.29 -18.76 9.85
C VAL A 66 -4.00 -18.86 8.51
N SER A 67 -4.99 -19.73 8.40
CA SER A 67 -5.90 -19.85 7.26
C SER A 67 -7.32 -19.56 7.72
N PHE A 68 -8.08 -18.81 6.93
CA PHE A 68 -9.44 -18.40 7.29
C PHE A 68 -10.46 -19.21 6.50
N GLU A 69 -11.51 -19.66 7.20
CA GLU A 69 -12.65 -20.37 6.63
C GLU A 69 -13.72 -19.38 6.16
N ARG A 70 -14.00 -18.35 6.96
CA ARG A 70 -15.06 -17.37 6.68
C ARG A 70 -14.74 -15.99 7.26
N GLY A 71 -15.49 -14.97 6.81
CA GLY A 71 -15.41 -13.62 7.36
C GLY A 71 -16.75 -12.92 7.28
N LYS A 72 -16.98 -11.93 8.17
CA LYS A 72 -18.14 -11.04 8.12
C LYS A 72 -17.75 -9.62 8.61
N GLY A 73 -17.96 -8.62 7.78
CA GLY A 73 -17.55 -7.25 8.09
C GLY A 73 -16.05 -7.15 8.34
N ALA A 74 -15.63 -6.73 9.52
CA ALA A 74 -14.21 -6.64 9.91
C ALA A 74 -13.73 -7.86 10.72
N LEU A 75 -14.47 -8.96 10.73
CA LEU A 75 -14.12 -10.19 11.45
C LEU A 75 -13.76 -11.31 10.49
N LEU A 76 -12.72 -12.06 10.84
CA LEU A 76 -12.30 -13.30 10.19
C LEU A 76 -12.33 -14.45 11.18
N TYR A 77 -12.61 -15.64 10.70
CA TYR A 77 -12.65 -16.86 11.51
C TYR A 77 -11.78 -17.92 10.85
N ASP A 78 -10.88 -18.51 11.63
CA ASP A 78 -10.07 -19.62 11.14
C ASP A 78 -10.86 -20.95 11.17
N TYR A 79 -10.24 -22.03 10.68
CA TYR A 79 -10.86 -23.36 10.63
C TYR A 79 -11.12 -23.99 12.01
N ASP A 80 -10.52 -23.47 13.08
CA ASP A 80 -10.78 -23.89 14.46
C ASP A 80 -11.88 -23.01 15.10
N GLY A 81 -12.46 -22.07 14.35
CA GLY A 81 -13.51 -21.15 14.80
C GLY A 81 -13.02 -19.96 15.61
N LYS A 82 -11.71 -19.77 15.75
CA LYS A 82 -11.14 -18.60 16.43
C LYS A 82 -11.40 -17.34 15.62
N GLU A 83 -11.89 -16.31 16.34
CA GLU A 83 -12.18 -15.00 15.76
C GLU A 83 -10.97 -14.09 15.78
N TYR A 84 -10.83 -13.30 14.70
CA TYR A 84 -9.83 -12.27 14.54
C TYR A 84 -10.47 -10.99 14.04
N ILE A 85 -10.09 -9.84 14.63
CA ILE A 85 -10.39 -8.53 14.08
C ILE A 85 -9.37 -8.24 12.99
N ASP A 86 -9.84 -7.88 11.78
CA ASP A 86 -9.01 -7.60 10.62
C ASP A 86 -8.56 -6.14 10.61
N PHE A 87 -7.26 -5.89 10.87
CA PHE A 87 -6.64 -4.56 10.69
C PHE A 87 -5.77 -4.50 9.44
N LEU A 88 -5.93 -5.46 8.51
CA LEU A 88 -5.21 -5.51 7.26
C LEU A 88 -6.12 -5.24 6.03
N SER A 89 -7.37 -5.68 6.08
CA SER A 89 -8.35 -5.68 4.96
C SER A 89 -7.74 -6.14 3.63
N SER A 90 -6.92 -7.21 3.69
CA SER A 90 -6.19 -7.71 2.52
C SER A 90 -5.44 -6.59 1.77
N ALA A 91 -4.66 -5.77 2.51
CA ALA A 91 -3.94 -4.60 2.01
C ALA A 91 -4.86 -3.57 1.30
N SER A 92 -5.99 -3.24 1.94
CA SER A 92 -7.03 -2.31 1.44
C SER A 92 -7.83 -2.84 0.23
N THR A 93 -7.87 -4.14 0.00
CA THR A 93 -8.74 -4.73 -1.03
C THR A 93 -10.17 -4.91 -0.50
N ALA A 94 -10.33 -5.32 0.76
CA ALA A 94 -11.61 -5.58 1.40
C ALA A 94 -12.15 -4.34 2.15
N ASN A 95 -12.23 -3.19 1.47
CA ASN A 95 -12.75 -1.95 2.09
C ASN A 95 -14.18 -2.11 2.60
N ILE A 96 -15.04 -2.81 1.86
CA ILE A 96 -16.43 -3.10 2.23
C ILE A 96 -16.56 -4.23 3.28
N GLY A 97 -15.42 -4.80 3.71
CA GLY A 97 -15.41 -5.95 4.62
C GLY A 97 -15.65 -7.29 3.94
N HIS A 98 -15.70 -8.32 4.76
CA HIS A 98 -15.88 -9.71 4.33
C HIS A 98 -17.37 -10.08 4.32
N GLY A 99 -17.78 -10.96 3.38
CA GLY A 99 -19.12 -11.55 3.35
C GLY A 99 -20.24 -10.52 3.20
N ASN A 100 -20.05 -9.48 2.37
CA ASN A 100 -21.12 -8.52 2.07
C ASN A 100 -22.17 -9.14 1.17
N GLU A 101 -23.39 -9.25 1.67
CA GLU A 101 -24.49 -9.94 1.01
C GLU A 101 -24.98 -9.21 -0.24
N GLU A 102 -25.02 -7.87 -0.23
CA GLU A 102 -25.45 -7.07 -1.38
C GLU A 102 -24.52 -7.21 -2.57
N ILE A 103 -23.20 -7.23 -2.32
CA ILE A 103 -22.19 -7.47 -3.38
C ILE A 103 -22.28 -8.90 -3.89
N ALA A 104 -22.40 -9.89 -3.00
CA ALA A 104 -22.52 -11.29 -3.39
C ALA A 104 -23.75 -11.51 -4.28
N GLU A 105 -24.90 -10.94 -3.93
CA GLU A 105 -26.13 -11.02 -4.74
C GLU A 105 -25.99 -10.32 -6.09
N ALA A 106 -25.37 -9.14 -6.13
CA ALA A 106 -25.14 -8.43 -7.38
C ALA A 106 -24.27 -9.24 -8.34
N VAL A 107 -23.20 -9.84 -7.84
CA VAL A 107 -22.30 -10.73 -8.59
C VAL A 107 -23.05 -11.98 -9.06
N TYR A 108 -23.79 -12.65 -8.16
CA TYR A 108 -24.57 -13.84 -8.48
C TYR A 108 -25.59 -13.56 -9.58
N SER A 109 -26.35 -12.48 -9.45
CA SER A 109 -27.33 -12.04 -10.45
C SER A 109 -26.70 -11.77 -11.82
N GLN A 110 -25.55 -11.11 -11.85
CA GLN A 110 -24.83 -10.81 -13.09
C GLN A 110 -24.29 -12.09 -13.76
N MET A 111 -23.70 -13.00 -12.97
CA MET A 111 -23.17 -14.27 -13.48
C MET A 111 -24.26 -15.16 -14.09
N ASN A 112 -25.49 -15.11 -13.56
CA ASN A 112 -26.62 -15.81 -14.14
C ASN A 112 -27.13 -15.22 -15.47
N LYS A 113 -26.82 -13.93 -15.75
CA LYS A 113 -27.20 -13.29 -17.03
C LYS A 113 -26.15 -13.59 -18.10
N ILE A 114 -24.89 -13.29 -17.78
CA ILE A 114 -23.74 -13.50 -18.66
C ILE A 114 -22.47 -13.56 -17.81
N THR A 115 -21.67 -14.60 -18.00
CA THR A 115 -20.40 -14.76 -17.27
C THR A 115 -19.39 -13.69 -17.67
N GLN A 116 -19.07 -13.61 -18.94
CA GLN A 116 -18.16 -12.61 -19.52
C GLN A 116 -18.28 -12.63 -21.03
N TYR A 117 -18.20 -11.45 -21.63
CA TYR A 117 -17.96 -11.28 -23.05
C TYR A 117 -16.91 -10.18 -23.24
N CYS A 118 -15.82 -10.48 -23.94
CA CYS A 118 -14.66 -9.59 -24.03
C CYS A 118 -15.08 -8.15 -24.43
N CYS A 119 -14.91 -7.19 -23.54
CA CYS A 119 -15.33 -5.79 -23.74
C CYS A 119 -14.57 -5.10 -24.89
N ALA A 120 -13.42 -5.65 -25.30
CA ALA A 120 -12.69 -5.17 -26.48
C ALA A 120 -13.43 -5.42 -27.81
N TYR A 121 -14.39 -6.33 -27.81
CA TYR A 121 -15.16 -6.67 -29.02
C TYR A 121 -16.58 -6.13 -28.99
N PHE A 122 -17.16 -6.02 -27.80
CA PHE A 122 -18.55 -5.61 -27.60
C PHE A 122 -18.69 -4.68 -26.41
N PRO A 123 -19.49 -3.58 -26.54
CA PRO A 123 -19.74 -2.69 -25.42
C PRO A 123 -20.41 -3.44 -24.25
N MET A 124 -19.95 -3.13 -23.04
CA MET A 124 -20.47 -3.68 -21.77
C MET A 124 -21.14 -2.57 -20.97
N PRO A 125 -22.49 -2.58 -20.81
CA PRO A 125 -23.19 -1.53 -20.06
C PRO A 125 -22.75 -1.39 -18.60
N GLU A 126 -22.29 -2.47 -17.98
CA GLU A 126 -21.78 -2.47 -16.61
C GLU A 126 -20.46 -1.70 -16.49
N GLU A 127 -19.58 -1.84 -17.50
CA GLU A 127 -18.32 -1.12 -17.60
C GLU A 127 -18.56 0.39 -17.80
N GLU A 128 -19.46 0.77 -18.68
CA GLU A 128 -19.84 2.17 -18.92
C GLU A 128 -20.43 2.82 -17.66
N ARG A 129 -21.30 2.11 -16.93
CA ARG A 129 -21.88 2.62 -15.69
C ARG A 129 -20.84 2.83 -14.61
N LEU A 130 -19.90 1.88 -14.44
CA LEU A 130 -18.81 2.02 -13.48
C LEU A 130 -17.87 3.15 -13.87
N SER A 131 -17.52 3.27 -15.16
CA SER A 131 -16.70 4.37 -15.69
C SER A 131 -17.32 5.72 -15.38
N LYS A 132 -18.60 5.90 -15.71
CA LYS A 132 -19.34 7.13 -15.42
C LYS A 132 -19.30 7.45 -13.92
N LYS A 133 -19.57 6.46 -13.07
CA LYS A 133 -19.59 6.64 -11.62
C LYS A 133 -18.20 7.06 -11.07
N LEU A 134 -17.13 6.38 -11.50
CA LEU A 134 -15.77 6.72 -11.08
C LEU A 134 -15.35 8.13 -11.52
N ILE A 135 -15.74 8.53 -12.74
CA ILE A 135 -15.45 9.88 -13.26
C ILE A 135 -16.22 10.94 -12.46
N GLU A 136 -17.49 10.73 -12.16
CA GLU A 136 -18.30 11.63 -11.33
C GLU A 136 -17.63 11.88 -9.96
N LEU A 137 -17.03 10.85 -9.36
CA LEU A 137 -16.34 10.97 -8.07
C LEU A 137 -15.06 11.81 -8.13
N THR A 138 -14.44 11.99 -9.30
CA THR A 138 -13.26 12.85 -9.47
C THR A 138 -13.61 14.35 -9.49
N GLY A 139 -14.86 14.68 -9.78
CA GLY A 139 -15.31 16.06 -10.01
C GLY A 139 -14.81 16.67 -11.33
N GLU A 140 -14.32 15.84 -12.27
CA GLU A 140 -13.86 16.24 -13.60
C GLU A 140 -14.79 15.67 -14.67
N ASP A 141 -15.20 16.47 -15.65
CA ASP A 141 -16.23 16.07 -16.63
C ASP A 141 -15.65 15.39 -17.88
N ASP A 142 -14.44 15.75 -18.31
CA ASP A 142 -13.84 15.26 -19.54
C ASP A 142 -12.78 14.18 -19.29
N MET A 143 -13.18 13.10 -18.65
CA MET A 143 -12.31 11.94 -18.43
C MET A 143 -12.83 10.68 -19.13
N GLN A 144 -11.96 9.71 -19.28
CA GLN A 144 -12.28 8.35 -19.68
C GLN A 144 -11.61 7.34 -18.75
N ALA A 145 -12.14 6.12 -18.74
CA ALA A 145 -11.60 5.00 -17.98
C ALA A 145 -11.00 3.95 -18.94
N ALA A 146 -9.84 3.40 -18.56
CA ALA A 146 -9.28 2.21 -19.19
C ALA A 146 -9.19 1.10 -18.13
N TYR A 147 -9.64 -0.10 -18.47
CA TYR A 147 -9.73 -1.24 -17.55
C TYR A 147 -8.57 -2.21 -17.71
N SER A 148 -8.16 -2.79 -16.59
CA SER A 148 -7.13 -3.81 -16.44
C SER A 148 -7.58 -4.85 -15.41
N ASN A 149 -6.85 -5.96 -15.26
CA ASN A 149 -7.22 -7.01 -14.29
C ASN A 149 -6.65 -6.74 -12.88
N CYS A 150 -5.68 -5.85 -12.76
CA CYS A 150 -5.09 -5.48 -11.47
C CYS A 150 -4.42 -4.09 -11.53
N GLY A 151 -4.05 -3.58 -10.35
CA GLY A 151 -3.36 -2.29 -10.24
C GLY A 151 -2.03 -2.24 -11.01
N SER A 152 -1.26 -3.32 -11.04
CA SER A 152 0.02 -3.35 -11.78
C SER A 152 -0.16 -3.10 -13.28
N GLU A 153 -1.18 -3.72 -13.88
CA GLU A 153 -1.53 -3.50 -15.30
C GLU A 153 -2.07 -2.08 -15.52
N ALA A 154 -2.83 -1.53 -14.57
CA ALA A 154 -3.30 -0.14 -14.64
C ALA A 154 -2.13 0.88 -14.55
N ILE A 155 -1.10 0.59 -13.77
CA ILE A 155 0.15 1.36 -13.76
C ILE A 155 0.85 1.26 -15.13
N ASP A 156 0.93 0.07 -15.72
CA ASP A 156 1.50 -0.11 -17.07
C ASP A 156 0.69 0.69 -18.12
N CYS A 157 -0.63 0.78 -17.98
CA CYS A 157 -1.49 1.64 -18.79
C CYS A 157 -1.09 3.12 -18.65
N ALA A 158 -1.00 3.61 -17.42
CA ALA A 158 -0.62 4.99 -17.14
C ALA A 158 0.77 5.34 -17.69
N MET A 159 1.75 4.41 -17.62
CA MET A 159 3.08 4.59 -18.21
C MET A 159 3.02 4.69 -19.73
N LYS A 160 2.21 3.85 -20.40
CA LYS A 160 2.02 3.91 -21.86
C LYS A 160 1.37 5.22 -22.28
N LEU A 161 0.29 5.62 -21.60
CA LEU A 161 -0.41 6.88 -21.84
C LEU A 161 0.53 8.08 -21.71
N ALA A 162 1.29 8.13 -20.61
CA ALA A 162 2.21 9.22 -20.35
C ALA A 162 3.25 9.38 -21.47
N ARG A 163 3.86 8.27 -21.88
CA ARG A 163 4.85 8.27 -22.99
C ARG A 163 4.24 8.63 -24.34
N ALA A 164 3.08 8.06 -24.66
CA ALA A 164 2.41 8.31 -25.93
C ALA A 164 1.92 9.74 -26.06
N TYR A 165 1.32 10.30 -25.00
CA TYR A 165 0.78 11.65 -24.99
C TYR A 165 1.88 12.71 -25.05
N THR A 166 2.93 12.57 -24.27
CA THR A 166 4.00 13.58 -24.19
C THR A 166 5.08 13.41 -25.26
N GLY A 167 5.19 12.23 -25.88
CA GLY A 167 6.31 11.88 -26.77
C GLY A 167 7.65 11.72 -26.02
N ARG A 168 7.63 11.67 -24.68
CA ARG A 168 8.81 11.61 -23.82
C ARG A 168 8.96 10.22 -23.23
N ASN A 169 10.19 9.84 -22.82
CA ASN A 169 10.48 8.47 -22.37
C ASN A 169 10.64 8.34 -20.86
N ARG A 170 11.15 9.39 -20.17
CA ARG A 170 11.56 9.30 -18.78
C ARG A 170 10.36 9.33 -17.83
N ILE A 171 10.41 8.46 -16.84
CA ILE A 171 9.41 8.39 -15.77
C ILE A 171 10.14 8.51 -14.45
N ILE A 172 9.61 9.34 -13.55
CA ILE A 172 10.11 9.49 -12.19
C ILE A 172 9.10 8.89 -11.23
N SER A 173 9.58 8.17 -10.24
CA SER A 173 8.82 7.71 -9.08
C SER A 173 9.64 7.88 -7.80
N TYR A 174 9.22 7.25 -6.70
CA TYR A 174 9.83 7.49 -5.41
C TYR A 174 10.50 6.24 -4.84
N LYS A 175 11.61 6.44 -4.09
CA LYS A 175 12.22 5.40 -3.27
C LYS A 175 11.21 4.92 -2.23
N GLU A 176 11.27 3.62 -1.90
CA GLU A 176 10.35 2.94 -1.00
C GLU A 176 8.89 2.84 -1.51
N SER A 177 8.55 3.29 -2.76
CA SER A 177 7.22 3.15 -3.35
C SER A 177 6.94 1.73 -3.87
N TYR A 178 5.65 1.36 -3.94
CA TYR A 178 5.19 0.13 -4.55
C TYR A 178 4.06 0.39 -5.55
N HIS A 179 4.32 0.18 -6.82
CA HIS A 179 3.36 0.39 -7.91
C HIS A 179 2.89 -0.89 -8.59
N GLY A 180 3.52 -2.03 -8.27
CA GLY A 180 3.11 -3.33 -8.81
C GLY A 180 4.26 -4.24 -9.17
N SER A 181 3.92 -5.43 -9.70
CA SER A 181 4.86 -6.52 -9.97
C SER A 181 4.97 -6.92 -11.45
N THR A 182 4.26 -6.27 -12.38
CA THR A 182 4.56 -6.37 -13.82
C THR A 182 5.90 -5.69 -14.11
N TYR A 183 6.56 -6.01 -15.21
CA TYR A 183 7.87 -5.42 -15.54
C TYR A 183 7.84 -3.88 -15.59
N GLY A 184 6.78 -3.27 -16.12
CA GLY A 184 6.60 -1.82 -16.13
C GLY A 184 6.43 -1.26 -14.73
N ALA A 185 5.43 -1.71 -13.99
CA ALA A 185 5.16 -1.25 -12.63
C ALA A 185 6.33 -1.54 -11.66
N MET A 186 7.02 -2.68 -11.83
CA MET A 186 8.21 -3.03 -11.06
C MET A 186 9.39 -2.08 -11.37
N SER A 187 9.50 -1.59 -12.60
CA SER A 187 10.55 -0.65 -13.00
C SER A 187 10.50 0.66 -12.24
N ILE A 188 9.30 1.11 -11.89
CA ILE A 188 9.05 2.32 -11.11
C ILE A 188 8.77 2.05 -9.63
N SER A 189 8.80 0.78 -9.16
CA SER A 189 8.72 0.41 -7.75
C SER A 189 10.11 0.32 -7.14
N ALA A 190 10.29 0.77 -5.90
CA ALA A 190 11.58 0.77 -5.20
C ALA A 190 11.49 0.33 -3.72
N ILE A 191 10.50 -0.50 -3.39
CA ILE A 191 10.24 -0.95 -2.01
C ILE A 191 11.22 -2.02 -1.53
N SER A 192 11.66 -2.93 -2.42
CA SER A 192 12.50 -4.07 -2.05
C SER A 192 13.45 -4.48 -3.18
N VAL A 193 14.72 -4.73 -2.82
CA VAL A 193 15.71 -5.29 -3.76
C VAL A 193 15.33 -6.69 -4.25
N ASN A 194 14.54 -7.44 -3.47
CA ASN A 194 14.10 -8.79 -3.85
C ASN A 194 13.14 -8.77 -5.05
N MET A 195 12.41 -7.69 -5.27
CA MET A 195 11.55 -7.52 -6.45
C MET A 195 12.36 -7.35 -7.75
N ARG A 196 13.58 -6.84 -7.65
CA ARG A 196 14.41 -6.46 -8.81
C ARG A 196 15.59 -7.40 -9.03
N LYS A 197 15.95 -8.20 -8.02
CA LYS A 197 17.11 -9.09 -8.07
C LYS A 197 16.90 -10.23 -9.08
N ASN A 198 17.86 -10.41 -9.97
CA ASN A 198 17.88 -11.46 -11.00
C ASN A 198 16.76 -11.34 -12.05
N MET A 199 16.13 -10.16 -12.22
CA MET A 199 15.06 -9.93 -13.18
C MET A 199 15.57 -9.48 -14.57
N GLY A 200 16.88 -9.34 -14.75
CA GLY A 200 17.46 -8.80 -15.98
C GLY A 200 17.21 -7.31 -16.14
N SER A 201 17.11 -6.86 -17.39
CA SER A 201 16.82 -5.45 -17.70
C SER A 201 15.35 -5.14 -17.43
N LEU A 202 15.11 -4.12 -16.63
CA LEU A 202 13.78 -3.55 -16.42
C LEU A 202 13.46 -2.56 -17.55
N VAL A 203 12.24 -2.01 -17.55
CA VAL A 203 11.87 -0.96 -18.50
C VAL A 203 12.80 0.25 -18.31
N PRO A 204 13.47 0.73 -19.38
CA PRO A 204 14.44 1.81 -19.28
C PRO A 204 13.79 3.15 -18.93
N ASP A 205 14.63 4.13 -18.56
CA ASP A 205 14.23 5.49 -18.24
C ASP A 205 13.29 5.65 -17.05
N ALA A 206 13.41 4.75 -16.08
CA ALA A 206 12.74 4.82 -14.77
C ALA A 206 13.72 5.33 -13.70
N TYR A 207 13.41 6.47 -13.09
CA TYR A 207 14.23 7.14 -12.09
C TYR A 207 13.51 7.23 -10.75
N HIS A 208 14.27 7.25 -9.64
CA HIS A 208 13.69 7.26 -8.30
C HIS A 208 14.33 8.36 -7.45
N VAL A 209 13.47 9.24 -6.93
CA VAL A 209 13.86 10.31 -5.99
C VAL A 209 13.36 10.02 -4.58
N GLY A 210 13.81 10.75 -3.58
CA GLY A 210 13.37 10.58 -2.19
C GLY A 210 11.90 10.97 -1.99
N TYR A 211 11.13 10.14 -1.27
CA TYR A 211 9.78 10.50 -0.86
C TYR A 211 9.82 11.48 0.33
N PRO A 212 8.94 12.49 0.39
CA PRO A 212 8.93 13.52 1.43
C PRO A 212 8.43 12.94 2.78
N ASN A 213 9.33 12.35 3.54
CA ASN A 213 9.09 11.80 4.87
C ASN A 213 9.69 12.71 5.94
N CYS A 214 8.89 13.57 6.56
CA CYS A 214 9.36 14.54 7.55
C CYS A 214 9.95 13.89 8.81
N PHE A 215 9.46 12.72 9.22
CA PHE A 215 10.01 12.01 10.39
C PHE A 215 11.42 11.49 10.14
N ARG A 216 11.74 11.13 8.89
CA ARG A 216 13.04 10.63 8.46
C ARG A 216 13.78 11.61 7.54
N CYS A 217 13.45 12.89 7.64
CA CYS A 217 14.05 13.92 6.82
C CYS A 217 15.55 14.04 7.12
N LYS A 218 16.36 14.04 6.07
CA LYS A 218 17.83 14.20 6.16
C LYS A 218 18.27 15.65 6.44
N TYR A 219 17.38 16.61 6.18
CA TYR A 219 17.66 18.02 6.42
C TYR A 219 17.45 18.39 7.89
N SER A 220 18.28 19.28 8.42
CA SER A 220 18.12 19.73 9.80
C SER A 220 16.81 20.49 9.96
N LYS A 221 16.22 20.39 11.15
CA LYS A 221 15.01 21.17 11.50
C LYS A 221 15.26 22.68 11.33
N SER A 222 16.51 23.15 11.29
CA SER A 222 16.87 24.56 11.12
C SER A 222 16.85 25.03 9.67
N GLU A 223 16.90 24.17 8.69
CA GLU A 223 17.05 24.50 7.26
C GLU A 223 15.72 24.39 6.48
N CYS A 224 14.73 23.67 7.01
CA CYS A 224 13.44 23.48 6.37
C CYS A 224 12.46 24.58 6.78
N GLY A 225 11.89 25.34 5.86
CA GLY A 225 10.87 26.38 6.10
C GLY A 225 9.60 25.86 6.80
N LEU A 226 9.41 24.53 6.90
CA LEU A 226 8.33 23.87 7.64
C LEU A 226 8.65 23.62 9.14
N LYS A 227 9.72 24.24 9.67
CA LYS A 227 10.28 24.03 11.02
C LYS A 227 9.29 23.84 12.17
N ASN A 228 8.33 24.75 12.26
CA ASN A 228 7.38 24.72 13.37
C ASN A 228 6.21 23.79 13.07
N ARG A 229 5.82 23.67 11.80
CA ARG A 229 4.66 22.89 11.36
C ARG A 229 4.84 21.37 11.42
N CYS A 230 6.05 20.86 11.18
CA CYS A 230 6.32 19.40 11.36
C CYS A 230 6.27 19.00 12.83
N ALA A 231 6.76 19.84 13.75
CA ALA A 231 6.72 19.59 15.19
C ALA A 231 5.31 19.84 15.78
N GLU A 232 4.60 20.85 15.27
CA GLU A 232 3.23 21.18 15.65
C GLU A 232 2.25 20.14 15.10
N ARG A 233 2.38 19.67 13.85
CA ARG A 233 1.60 18.54 13.32
C ARG A 233 1.79 17.24 14.11
N MET A 234 2.93 17.04 14.75
CA MET A 234 3.11 15.93 15.69
C MET A 234 2.26 16.11 16.98
N LYS A 235 1.92 17.36 17.33
CA LYS A 235 1.09 17.69 18.50
C LYS A 235 -0.38 17.96 18.15
N GLU A 236 -0.66 18.57 16.99
CA GLU A 236 -2.00 18.99 16.55
C GLU A 236 -2.79 17.89 15.81
N SER A 237 -2.17 16.77 15.51
CA SER A 237 -2.82 15.68 14.78
C SER A 237 -3.90 14.93 15.60
N SER A 238 -4.21 15.37 16.83
CA SER A 238 -5.37 14.89 17.58
C SER A 238 -6.71 15.26 16.93
N ASP A 239 -6.76 16.35 16.14
CA ASP A 239 -8.03 16.93 15.65
C ASP A 239 -8.29 16.79 14.13
N GLY A 240 -7.46 16.02 13.40
CA GLY A 240 -7.61 15.85 11.95
C GLY A 240 -7.01 17.01 11.15
N PHE A 241 -6.90 16.83 9.84
CA PHE A 241 -6.54 17.85 8.84
C PHE A 241 -7.54 19.00 8.93
N GLY A 242 -7.33 19.98 9.79
CA GLY A 242 -8.30 21.03 9.87
C GLY A 242 -8.01 22.12 10.83
N ALA A 243 -7.15 22.97 10.56
CA ALA A 243 -7.37 24.41 10.72
C ALA A 243 -6.65 25.02 9.54
N GLY A 244 -7.42 25.48 8.58
CA GLY A 244 -6.92 26.18 7.42
C GLY A 244 -6.02 27.30 7.87
N LEU A 245 -4.75 27.19 7.59
CA LEU A 245 -3.87 28.35 7.55
C LEU A 245 -4.18 29.05 6.23
N ASN A 246 -4.78 30.22 6.34
CA ASN A 246 -5.07 31.12 5.24
C ASN A 246 -3.82 31.31 4.38
N GLY A 247 -4.02 31.24 3.05
CA GLY A 247 -2.99 31.10 2.00
C GLY A 247 -2.05 32.28 1.74
N ASP A 248 -1.62 33.05 2.75
CA ASP A 248 -0.93 34.32 2.50
C ASP A 248 0.55 34.41 2.89
N SER A 249 1.24 33.31 3.22
CA SER A 249 2.64 33.45 3.66
C SER A 249 3.68 32.46 3.09
N LEU A 250 3.50 31.92 1.88
CA LEU A 250 4.45 30.96 1.31
C LEU A 250 5.39 31.55 0.24
N LYS A 251 5.54 32.83 0.13
CA LYS A 251 6.54 33.46 -0.75
C LYS A 251 7.90 33.46 -0.06
N GLY A 252 8.78 32.54 -0.46
CA GLY A 252 10.21 32.59 -0.11
C GLY A 252 10.74 31.48 0.82
N GLU A 253 9.99 30.44 1.15
CA GLU A 253 10.49 29.36 1.99
C GLU A 253 11.12 28.24 1.15
N ASN A 254 12.36 27.85 1.47
CA ASN A 254 13.06 26.72 0.87
C ASN A 254 12.41 25.40 1.32
N PHE A 255 11.88 24.65 0.36
CA PHE A 255 11.34 23.31 0.58
C PHE A 255 12.38 22.26 0.19
N ASN A 256 13.29 21.94 1.11
CA ASN A 256 14.40 21.04 0.84
C ASN A 256 13.96 19.61 0.45
N CYS A 257 12.71 19.23 0.66
CA CYS A 257 12.21 17.94 0.21
C CYS A 257 11.96 17.84 -1.31
N LEU A 258 11.98 18.96 -2.06
CA LEU A 258 12.02 18.96 -3.52
C LEU A 258 13.44 19.01 -4.10
N ASP A 259 14.47 19.30 -3.28
CA ASP A 259 15.83 19.49 -3.75
C ASP A 259 16.35 18.30 -4.54
N GLU A 260 16.11 17.06 -4.07
CA GLU A 260 16.56 15.86 -4.81
C GLU A 260 15.96 15.78 -6.21
N LEU A 261 14.71 16.23 -6.40
CA LEU A 261 14.06 16.26 -7.71
C LEU A 261 14.60 17.42 -8.58
N THR A 262 14.75 18.62 -8.00
CA THR A 262 15.25 19.79 -8.72
C THR A 262 16.74 19.63 -9.07
N GLU A 263 17.56 19.09 -8.17
CA GLU A 263 18.95 18.74 -8.46
C GLU A 263 19.03 17.68 -9.58
N ALA A 264 18.14 16.68 -9.58
CA ALA A 264 18.09 15.70 -10.66
C ALA A 264 17.78 16.35 -12.01
N PHE A 265 16.89 17.34 -12.03
CA PHE A 265 16.57 18.11 -13.25
C PHE A 265 17.76 18.98 -13.73
N GLU A 266 18.57 19.49 -12.82
CA GLU A 266 19.73 20.30 -13.16
C GLU A 266 20.93 19.47 -13.59
N GLN A 267 21.06 18.23 -13.11
CA GLN A 267 22.28 17.45 -13.27
C GLN A 267 22.21 16.32 -14.29
N TYR A 268 21.10 15.54 -14.34
CA TYR A 268 21.07 14.31 -15.13
C TYR A 268 19.70 13.87 -15.67
N ILE A 269 18.60 14.55 -15.33
CA ILE A 269 17.26 14.27 -15.86
C ILE A 269 16.71 15.56 -16.49
N PRO A 270 16.91 15.83 -17.79
CA PRO A 270 16.29 16.97 -18.44
C PRO A 270 14.77 16.93 -18.25
N PRO A 271 14.15 17.93 -17.60
CA PRO A 271 12.71 17.90 -17.31
C PRO A 271 11.83 17.85 -18.55
N GLU A 272 12.33 18.37 -19.69
CA GLU A 272 11.67 18.29 -21.00
C GLU A 272 11.64 16.89 -21.61
N GLU A 273 12.38 15.93 -21.08
CA GLU A 273 12.34 14.52 -21.47
C GLU A 273 11.50 13.66 -20.51
N VAL A 274 10.98 14.24 -19.41
CA VAL A 274 10.16 13.53 -18.43
C VAL A 274 8.70 13.49 -18.88
N ALA A 275 8.19 12.28 -19.07
CA ALA A 275 6.79 12.04 -19.44
C ALA A 275 5.85 12.22 -18.24
N ALA A 276 6.21 11.62 -17.09
CA ALA A 276 5.36 11.64 -15.91
C ALA A 276 6.15 11.47 -14.60
N ILE A 277 5.56 11.97 -13.52
CA ILE A 277 5.93 11.65 -12.14
C ILE A 277 4.80 10.83 -11.51
N PHE A 278 5.13 9.61 -11.06
CA PHE A 278 4.20 8.71 -10.35
C PHE A 278 4.38 8.88 -8.85
N ILE A 279 3.29 9.12 -8.14
CA ILE A 279 3.31 9.27 -6.69
C ILE A 279 2.10 8.58 -6.05
N GLU A 280 2.32 7.86 -4.95
CA GLU A 280 1.26 7.54 -3.99
C GLU A 280 1.00 8.82 -3.17
N PRO A 281 -0.17 9.49 -3.25
CA PRO A 281 -0.39 10.75 -2.53
C PRO A 281 -0.22 10.60 -1.00
N ILE A 282 -0.60 9.44 -0.48
CA ILE A 282 -0.19 8.95 0.84
C ILE A 282 0.54 7.64 0.60
N GLY A 283 1.84 7.61 0.91
CA GLY A 283 2.69 6.46 0.65
C GLY A 283 2.27 5.26 1.46
N GLY A 284 1.86 4.17 0.79
CA GLY A 284 1.31 2.96 1.42
C GLY A 284 2.39 2.10 2.05
N ASP A 285 2.98 1.21 1.27
CA ASP A 285 3.90 0.18 1.77
C ASP A 285 5.24 0.73 2.31
N MET A 286 5.58 1.97 2.02
CA MET A 286 6.69 2.68 2.65
C MET A 286 6.43 3.02 4.14
N GLY A 287 5.23 2.75 4.68
CA GLY A 287 4.90 2.94 6.09
C GLY A 287 3.80 3.96 6.37
N ILE A 288 2.82 4.11 5.51
CA ILE A 288 1.71 5.08 5.59
C ILE A 288 2.25 6.51 5.78
N VAL A 289 3.11 6.93 4.88
CA VAL A 289 3.77 8.23 4.94
C VAL A 289 2.89 9.30 4.31
N VAL A 290 2.54 10.31 5.10
CA VAL A 290 1.77 11.48 4.64
C VAL A 290 2.74 12.63 4.34
N PRO A 291 2.87 13.06 3.08
CA PRO A 291 3.74 14.18 2.72
C PRO A 291 3.16 15.52 3.21
N PRO A 292 3.96 16.58 3.31
CA PRO A 292 3.43 17.92 3.49
C PRO A 292 2.51 18.33 2.35
N LYS A 293 1.41 19.01 2.65
CA LYS A 293 0.47 19.51 1.63
C LYS A 293 1.19 20.43 0.63
N GLU A 294 2.04 21.28 1.12
CA GLU A 294 2.81 22.24 0.36
C GLU A 294 3.77 21.55 -0.65
N TYR A 295 4.34 20.39 -0.26
CA TYR A 295 5.14 19.58 -1.19
C TYR A 295 4.32 19.14 -2.39
N MET A 296 3.13 18.58 -2.16
CA MET A 296 2.26 18.07 -3.22
C MET A 296 1.80 19.18 -4.17
N GLN A 297 1.50 20.36 -3.62
CA GLN A 297 1.12 21.54 -4.41
C GLN A 297 2.27 22.02 -5.27
N LYS A 298 3.48 22.15 -4.70
CA LYS A 298 4.67 22.54 -5.47
C LYS A 298 5.08 21.49 -6.49
N LEU A 299 4.92 20.20 -6.18
CA LEU A 299 5.15 19.13 -7.16
C LEU A 299 4.22 19.31 -8.37
N GLN A 300 2.94 19.58 -8.13
CA GLN A 300 1.99 19.85 -9.24
C GLN A 300 2.37 21.10 -10.04
N GLU A 301 2.78 22.18 -9.37
CA GLU A 301 3.26 23.40 -10.05
C GLU A 301 4.48 23.11 -10.92
N LEU A 302 5.42 22.30 -10.41
CA LEU A 302 6.61 21.87 -11.14
C LEU A 302 6.26 21.02 -12.37
N CYS A 303 5.34 20.07 -12.20
CA CYS A 303 4.81 19.26 -13.30
C CYS A 303 4.20 20.15 -14.38
N ARG A 304 3.34 21.09 -14.03
CA ARG A 304 2.71 22.04 -14.97
C ARG A 304 3.75 22.90 -15.68
N LYS A 305 4.76 23.41 -14.96
CA LYS A 305 5.83 24.24 -15.52
C LYS A 305 6.57 23.54 -16.67
N TYR A 306 6.83 22.26 -16.54
CA TYR A 306 7.61 21.48 -17.52
C TYR A 306 6.74 20.63 -18.45
N GLY A 307 5.42 20.66 -18.33
CA GLY A 307 4.51 19.80 -19.09
C GLY A 307 4.70 18.31 -18.79
N ILE A 308 4.98 17.99 -17.54
CA ILE A 308 5.12 16.63 -17.01
C ILE A 308 3.75 16.19 -16.48
N LEU A 309 3.30 14.97 -16.79
CA LEU A 309 2.05 14.47 -16.24
C LEU A 309 2.22 14.03 -14.77
N LEU A 310 1.31 14.49 -13.92
CA LEU A 310 1.25 14.02 -12.53
C LEU A 310 0.31 12.81 -12.45
N VAL A 311 0.83 11.64 -12.06
CA VAL A 311 0.08 10.40 -11.91
C VAL A 311 -0.10 10.09 -10.45
N ALA A 312 -1.35 10.07 -9.98
CA ALA A 312 -1.70 9.65 -8.63
C ALA A 312 -1.99 8.15 -8.59
N ASP A 313 -1.18 7.41 -7.85
CA ASP A 313 -1.44 6.02 -7.53
C ASP A 313 -2.36 5.94 -6.31
N GLU A 314 -3.64 5.76 -6.57
CA GLU A 314 -4.72 5.63 -5.59
C GLU A 314 -5.11 4.16 -5.33
N ILE A 315 -4.31 3.22 -5.80
CA ILE A 315 -4.60 1.77 -5.70
C ILE A 315 -4.82 1.33 -4.26
N GLN A 316 -4.06 1.87 -3.31
CA GLN A 316 -4.19 1.48 -1.91
C GLN A 316 -4.99 2.48 -1.07
N GLN A 317 -4.89 3.78 -1.35
CA GLN A 317 -5.41 4.84 -0.49
C GLN A 317 -6.73 5.45 -0.97
N GLY A 318 -7.17 5.12 -2.18
CA GLY A 318 -8.42 5.59 -2.75
C GLY A 318 -9.67 4.92 -2.18
N LEU A 319 -10.82 5.34 -2.68
CA LEU A 319 -12.14 4.81 -2.38
C LEU A 319 -12.45 4.78 -0.88
N CYS A 320 -12.58 5.98 -0.32
CA CYS A 320 -12.94 6.30 1.06
C CYS A 320 -11.91 5.89 2.13
N ARG A 321 -10.80 5.19 1.78
CA ARG A 321 -9.83 4.67 2.75
C ARG A 321 -9.29 5.74 3.71
N THR A 322 -9.09 6.95 3.20
CA THR A 322 -8.54 8.08 3.97
C THR A 322 -9.59 9.08 4.46
N GLY A 323 -10.89 8.78 4.30
CA GLY A 323 -12.00 9.69 4.61
C GLY A 323 -12.31 10.69 3.49
N LYS A 324 -11.78 10.43 2.29
CA LYS A 324 -12.07 11.10 1.02
C LYS A 324 -12.23 10.06 -0.06
N TRP A 325 -12.86 10.39 -1.19
CA TRP A 325 -12.93 9.47 -2.32
C TRP A 325 -11.54 9.09 -2.82
N PHE A 326 -10.65 10.09 -2.92
CA PHE A 326 -9.25 9.89 -3.31
C PHE A 326 -8.32 10.60 -2.33
N SER A 327 -7.17 10.00 -2.07
CA SER A 327 -6.22 10.55 -1.09
C SER A 327 -5.57 11.86 -1.55
N TYR A 328 -5.47 12.12 -2.86
CA TYR A 328 -4.95 13.38 -3.39
C TYR A 328 -5.80 14.61 -3.01
N GLU A 329 -7.09 14.41 -2.69
CA GLU A 329 -7.98 15.50 -2.28
C GLU A 329 -7.51 16.19 -0.99
N HIS A 330 -6.83 15.47 -0.08
CA HIS A 330 -6.27 16.05 1.15
C HIS A 330 -5.25 17.16 0.87
N PHE A 331 -4.63 17.11 -0.29
CA PHE A 331 -3.58 18.05 -0.69
C PHE A 331 -4.07 19.18 -1.58
N GLY A 332 -5.30 19.12 -2.05
CA GLY A 332 -5.89 20.11 -2.97
C GLY A 332 -5.20 20.13 -4.33
N ILE A 333 -4.68 19.01 -4.78
CA ILE A 333 -4.09 18.83 -6.12
C ILE A 333 -5.08 18.15 -7.06
N LYS A 334 -4.82 18.26 -8.36
CA LYS A 334 -5.57 17.60 -9.44
C LYS A 334 -4.57 16.86 -10.34
N PRO A 335 -4.43 15.54 -10.18
CA PRO A 335 -3.55 14.76 -11.03
C PRO A 335 -4.10 14.66 -12.46
N ASP A 336 -3.22 14.44 -13.44
CA ASP A 336 -3.57 14.25 -14.84
C ASP A 336 -4.06 12.83 -15.12
N ILE A 337 -3.53 11.86 -14.38
CA ILE A 337 -3.90 10.45 -14.43
C ILE A 337 -4.11 9.94 -13.00
N ILE A 338 -5.19 9.19 -12.78
CA ILE A 338 -5.52 8.54 -11.52
C ILE A 338 -5.54 7.04 -11.75
N VAL A 339 -4.79 6.28 -10.94
CA VAL A 339 -4.75 4.82 -11.05
C VAL A 339 -5.43 4.18 -9.85
N LEU A 340 -6.39 3.30 -10.12
CA LEU A 340 -7.18 2.57 -9.13
C LEU A 340 -6.93 1.06 -9.22
N GLY A 341 -7.12 0.37 -8.12
CA GLY A 341 -7.02 -1.08 -8.03
C GLY A 341 -7.63 -1.57 -6.72
N LYS A 342 -7.20 -2.76 -6.26
CA LYS A 342 -7.62 -3.32 -4.96
C LYS A 342 -9.14 -3.21 -4.75
N SER A 343 -9.59 -2.23 -3.98
CA SER A 343 -10.99 -2.06 -3.61
C SER A 343 -11.94 -1.71 -4.78
N VAL A 344 -11.45 -1.20 -5.92
CA VAL A 344 -12.31 -0.73 -7.03
C VAL A 344 -13.24 -1.82 -7.57
N GLY A 345 -12.85 -3.08 -7.50
CA GLY A 345 -13.64 -4.23 -7.92
C GLY A 345 -14.54 -4.82 -6.81
N GLY A 346 -14.78 -4.10 -5.70
CA GLY A 346 -15.61 -4.63 -4.59
C GLY A 346 -15.01 -5.87 -3.92
N GLY A 347 -13.67 -6.00 -3.91
CA GLY A 347 -12.95 -7.17 -3.41
C GLY A 347 -12.57 -8.19 -4.49
N LEU A 348 -12.99 -8.00 -5.74
CA LEU A 348 -12.63 -8.81 -6.91
C LEU A 348 -11.51 -8.14 -7.72
N PRO A 349 -10.76 -8.92 -8.54
CA PRO A 349 -9.62 -8.39 -9.31
C PRO A 349 -10.05 -7.35 -10.36
N MET A 350 -9.52 -6.14 -10.24
CA MET A 350 -9.71 -5.05 -11.21
C MET A 350 -8.63 -3.99 -11.03
N GLY A 351 -8.24 -3.36 -12.13
CA GLY A 351 -7.49 -2.12 -12.19
C GLY A 351 -8.19 -1.13 -13.11
N VAL A 352 -8.15 0.14 -12.80
CA VAL A 352 -8.73 1.20 -13.64
C VAL A 352 -7.75 2.38 -13.70
N THR A 353 -7.53 2.88 -14.91
CA THR A 353 -6.79 4.11 -15.14
C THR A 353 -7.78 5.16 -15.62
N LEU A 354 -7.88 6.28 -14.91
CA LEU A 354 -8.69 7.43 -15.28
C LEU A 354 -7.77 8.56 -15.78
N ALA A 355 -8.08 9.14 -16.91
CA ALA A 355 -7.35 10.29 -17.43
C ALA A 355 -8.26 11.15 -18.31
N LYS A 356 -7.82 12.39 -18.57
CA LYS A 356 -8.51 13.24 -19.54
C LYS A 356 -8.60 12.57 -20.90
N ARG A 357 -9.69 12.84 -21.62
CA ARG A 357 -9.95 12.26 -22.93
C ARG A 357 -8.78 12.45 -23.90
N GLU A 358 -8.16 13.62 -23.95
CA GLU A 358 -7.02 13.90 -24.80
C GLU A 358 -5.81 12.99 -24.51
N ILE A 359 -5.56 12.67 -23.22
CA ILE A 359 -4.51 11.73 -22.83
C ILE A 359 -4.87 10.31 -23.27
N MET A 360 -6.12 9.88 -23.04
CA MET A 360 -6.58 8.53 -23.43
C MET A 360 -6.51 8.30 -24.94
N GLN A 361 -6.79 9.33 -25.75
CA GLN A 361 -6.74 9.26 -27.21
C GLN A 361 -5.31 9.20 -27.79
N SER A 362 -4.27 9.34 -26.97
CA SER A 362 -2.88 9.16 -27.41
C SER A 362 -2.52 7.70 -27.72
N LEU A 363 -3.33 6.73 -27.26
CA LEU A 363 -3.18 5.32 -27.59
C LEU A 363 -4.30 4.85 -28.53
N SER A 364 -3.95 3.95 -29.44
CA SER A 364 -4.90 3.27 -30.31
C SER A 364 -4.96 1.79 -29.97
N ALA A 365 -6.14 1.17 -30.16
CA ALA A 365 -6.29 -0.27 -30.00
C ALA A 365 -5.35 -1.02 -30.95
N PRO A 366 -4.73 -2.14 -30.52
CA PRO A 366 -4.88 -2.85 -29.25
C PRO A 366 -3.78 -2.54 -28.21
N ALA A 367 -3.34 -1.31 -28.04
CA ALA A 367 -2.17 -0.96 -27.24
C ALA A 367 -2.25 -1.43 -25.77
N HIS A 368 -3.47 -1.55 -25.21
CA HIS A 368 -3.66 -2.01 -23.81
C HIS A 368 -5.01 -2.72 -23.68
N VAL A 369 -5.10 -3.94 -24.18
CA VAL A 369 -6.31 -4.76 -24.20
C VAL A 369 -6.05 -6.08 -23.51
N PHE A 370 -6.94 -6.48 -22.61
CA PHE A 370 -6.89 -7.78 -21.91
C PHE A 370 -8.26 -8.46 -22.02
N THR A 371 -8.27 -9.77 -22.25
CA THR A 371 -9.49 -10.56 -22.42
C THR A 371 -10.47 -10.43 -21.24
N MET A 372 -9.94 -10.31 -20.03
CA MET A 372 -10.74 -10.31 -18.78
C MET A 372 -10.92 -8.92 -18.15
N SER A 373 -10.34 -7.87 -18.74
CA SER A 373 -10.54 -6.50 -18.24
C SER A 373 -12.00 -6.07 -18.38
N GLY A 374 -12.47 -5.23 -17.46
CA GLY A 374 -13.87 -4.77 -17.45
C GLY A 374 -14.90 -5.90 -17.23
N HIS A 375 -14.51 -7.00 -16.57
CA HIS A 375 -15.40 -8.15 -16.33
C HIS A 375 -16.73 -7.72 -15.69
N SER A 376 -17.85 -8.07 -16.33
CA SER A 376 -19.19 -7.58 -15.96
C SER A 376 -19.55 -7.81 -14.48
N ALA A 377 -19.24 -9.00 -13.94
CA ALA A 377 -19.49 -9.31 -12.53
C ALA A 377 -18.61 -8.47 -11.58
N VAL A 378 -17.40 -8.12 -12.00
CA VAL A 378 -16.51 -7.25 -11.20
C VAL A 378 -16.97 -5.80 -11.29
N CYS A 379 -17.44 -5.35 -12.45
CA CYS A 379 -18.04 -4.01 -12.61
C CYS A 379 -19.26 -3.82 -11.72
N VAL A 380 -20.18 -4.80 -11.66
CA VAL A 380 -21.35 -4.70 -10.76
C VAL A 380 -20.96 -4.77 -9.29
N ALA A 381 -19.93 -5.52 -8.93
CA ALA A 381 -19.41 -5.54 -7.56
C ALA A 381 -18.87 -4.16 -7.15
N GLY A 382 -18.04 -3.54 -8.02
CA GLY A 382 -17.53 -2.18 -7.82
C GLY A 382 -18.66 -1.14 -7.72
N LEU A 383 -19.62 -1.17 -8.65
CA LEU A 383 -20.81 -0.29 -8.62
C LEU A 383 -21.58 -0.44 -7.30
N LYS A 384 -21.86 -1.66 -6.87
CA LYS A 384 -22.59 -1.93 -5.63
C LYS A 384 -21.80 -1.43 -4.40
N GLN A 385 -20.50 -1.59 -4.38
CA GLN A 385 -19.66 -1.02 -3.32
C GLN A 385 -19.74 0.50 -3.27
N LEU A 386 -19.65 1.18 -4.42
CA LEU A 386 -19.75 2.65 -4.47
C LEU A 386 -21.14 3.13 -4.03
N GLU A 387 -22.22 2.43 -4.43
CA GLU A 387 -23.59 2.70 -3.98
C GLU A 387 -23.72 2.61 -2.45
N ILE A 388 -23.14 1.56 -1.84
CA ILE A 388 -23.14 1.39 -0.39
C ILE A 388 -22.33 2.52 0.28
N PHE A 389 -21.18 2.87 -0.27
CA PHE A 389 -20.33 3.92 0.30
C PHE A 389 -21.01 5.30 0.27
N GLU A 390 -21.74 5.63 -0.77
CA GLU A 390 -22.54 6.85 -0.83
C GLU A 390 -23.72 6.82 0.13
N ARG A 391 -24.52 5.73 0.09
CA ARG A 391 -25.70 5.56 0.94
C ARG A 391 -25.37 5.69 2.43
N GLU A 392 -24.19 5.22 2.85
CA GLU A 392 -23.76 5.19 4.24
C GLU A 392 -22.86 6.38 4.62
N ASP A 393 -22.64 7.34 3.73
CA ASP A 393 -21.70 8.45 3.92
C ASP A 393 -20.34 7.96 4.45
N MET A 394 -19.75 7.00 3.71
CA MET A 394 -18.56 6.28 4.17
C MET A 394 -17.36 7.20 4.39
N ASN A 395 -17.24 8.30 3.65
CA ASN A 395 -16.16 9.26 3.83
C ASN A 395 -16.18 9.87 5.24
N GLU A 396 -17.34 10.33 5.70
CA GLU A 396 -17.48 10.92 7.04
C GLU A 396 -17.32 9.85 8.14
N GLN A 397 -17.92 8.66 7.96
CA GLN A 397 -17.73 7.56 8.90
C GLN A 397 -16.24 7.21 9.07
N VAL A 398 -15.49 7.10 7.98
CA VAL A 398 -14.06 6.79 7.99
C VAL A 398 -13.26 7.92 8.64
N ALA A 399 -13.60 9.17 8.35
CA ALA A 399 -12.96 10.32 8.99
C ALA A 399 -13.18 10.31 10.51
N GLN A 400 -14.40 10.05 10.99
CA GLN A 400 -14.72 9.97 12.42
C GLN A 400 -14.00 8.81 13.11
N LYS A 401 -14.11 7.60 12.55
CA LYS A 401 -13.42 6.39 13.07
C LYS A 401 -11.90 6.57 13.07
N GLY A 402 -11.37 7.21 12.03
CA GLY A 402 -9.95 7.52 11.90
C GLY A 402 -9.46 8.49 12.98
N ARG A 403 -10.17 9.59 13.22
CA ARG A 403 -9.87 10.52 14.31
C ARG A 403 -9.89 9.83 15.67
N TYR A 404 -10.91 9.00 15.92
CA TYR A 404 -11.01 8.22 17.15
C TYR A 404 -9.81 7.29 17.33
N LEU A 405 -9.53 6.45 16.35
CA LEU A 405 -8.44 5.47 16.40
C LEU A 405 -7.07 6.16 16.52
N LYS A 406 -6.83 7.20 15.73
CA LYS A 406 -5.58 7.98 15.75
C LYS A 406 -5.30 8.56 17.14
N ARG A 407 -6.31 9.12 17.83
CA ARG A 407 -6.18 9.58 19.21
C ARG A 407 -5.77 8.46 20.17
N LYS A 408 -6.36 7.27 20.04
CA LYS A 408 -5.96 6.10 20.84
C LYS A 408 -4.51 5.67 20.57
N LEU A 409 -4.07 5.74 19.31
CA LEU A 409 -2.68 5.43 18.96
C LEU A 409 -1.69 6.49 19.49
N PHE A 410 -2.11 7.74 19.66
CA PHE A 410 -1.27 8.74 20.33
C PHE A 410 -1.07 8.45 21.81
N GLU A 411 -2.08 7.90 22.51
CA GLU A 411 -1.91 7.42 23.89
C GLU A 411 -0.78 6.38 24.01
N LEU A 412 -0.63 5.48 23.00
CA LEU A 412 0.53 4.57 22.92
C LEU A 412 1.84 5.33 22.72
N ALA A 413 1.84 6.33 21.83
CA ALA A 413 3.04 7.14 21.59
C ALA A 413 3.47 7.91 22.84
N GLU A 414 2.55 8.37 23.65
CA GLU A 414 2.88 9.04 24.92
C GLU A 414 3.48 8.08 25.96
N LYS A 415 2.96 6.85 26.00
CA LYS A 415 3.36 5.83 26.98
C LYS A 415 4.71 5.17 26.68
N TYR A 416 5.05 4.95 25.38
CA TYR A 416 6.20 4.15 25.01
C TYR A 416 7.19 4.93 24.14
N ASP A 417 8.47 4.98 24.56
CA ASP A 417 9.54 5.66 23.85
C ASP A 417 9.92 4.97 22.51
N PHE A 418 9.65 3.68 22.39
CA PHE A 418 9.86 2.93 21.15
C PHE A 418 8.77 3.16 20.08
N VAL A 419 7.77 4.01 20.36
CA VAL A 419 6.84 4.53 19.34
C VAL A 419 7.38 5.84 18.80
N GLY A 420 7.97 5.80 17.61
CA GLY A 420 8.59 6.96 16.98
C GLY A 420 7.58 7.94 16.42
N GLN A 421 6.56 7.46 15.71
CA GLN A 421 5.52 8.30 15.10
C GLN A 421 4.21 7.54 14.89
N VAL A 422 3.09 8.22 15.12
CA VAL A 422 1.76 7.84 14.62
C VAL A 422 1.39 8.77 13.48
N ARG A 423 0.96 8.23 12.33
CA ARG A 423 0.64 9.00 11.12
C ARG A 423 -0.45 8.33 10.28
N GLY A 424 -0.95 9.03 9.27
CA GLY A 424 -1.98 8.54 8.36
C GLY A 424 -3.24 9.38 8.39
N GLU A 425 -4.21 9.04 7.53
CA GLU A 425 -5.51 9.69 7.43
C GLU A 425 -6.64 8.67 7.34
N GLY A 426 -7.80 9.01 7.92
CA GLY A 426 -8.95 8.11 7.98
C GLY A 426 -8.60 6.78 8.63
N LEU A 427 -8.97 5.68 7.99
CA LEU A 427 -8.62 4.32 8.40
C LEU A 427 -7.40 3.76 7.66
N SER A 428 -6.45 4.62 7.32
CA SER A 428 -5.11 4.26 6.86
C SER A 428 -4.08 4.86 7.79
N LEU A 429 -3.71 4.13 8.85
CA LEU A 429 -2.83 4.61 9.91
C LEU A 429 -1.58 3.73 10.02
N GLY A 430 -0.49 4.36 10.44
CA GLY A 430 0.80 3.72 10.70
C GLY A 430 1.34 4.08 12.06
N VAL A 431 1.85 3.08 12.80
CA VAL A 431 2.60 3.26 14.05
C VAL A 431 4.03 2.83 13.80
N GLU A 432 4.94 3.77 13.70
CA GLU A 432 6.35 3.49 13.43
C GLU A 432 7.09 3.10 14.71
N ILE A 433 7.69 1.92 14.72
CA ILE A 433 8.41 1.34 15.84
C ILE A 433 9.91 1.62 15.69
N VAL A 434 10.52 2.20 16.70
CA VAL A 434 11.93 2.59 16.74
C VAL A 434 12.59 2.03 18.00
N ASP A 435 13.92 2.04 18.03
CA ASP A 435 14.68 1.70 19.26
C ASP A 435 14.45 2.75 20.38
N SER A 436 14.45 4.04 19.99
CA SER A 436 14.09 5.17 20.85
C SER A 436 13.68 6.39 20.00
N ARG A 437 13.01 7.36 20.58
CA ARG A 437 12.69 8.63 19.90
C ARG A 437 13.92 9.50 19.64
N GLU A 438 14.99 9.32 20.39
CA GLU A 438 16.22 10.05 20.21
C GLU A 438 16.95 9.58 18.95
N THR A 439 17.25 8.29 18.85
CA THR A 439 18.02 7.69 17.76
C THR A 439 17.19 7.45 16.52
N ARG A 440 15.89 7.14 16.68
CA ARG A 440 14.91 6.82 15.61
C ARG A 440 15.33 5.68 14.68
N ASN A 441 16.21 4.78 15.14
CA ASN A 441 16.57 3.63 14.34
C ASN A 441 15.35 2.70 14.18
N ARG A 442 15.15 2.16 12.98
CA ARG A 442 14.05 1.24 12.70
C ARG A 442 14.18 -0.05 13.50
N ASP A 443 13.18 -0.41 14.30
CA ASP A 443 13.15 -1.69 15.03
C ASP A 443 12.17 -2.66 14.38
N CYS A 444 12.68 -3.40 13.38
CA CYS A 444 11.89 -4.44 12.70
C CYS A 444 11.53 -5.61 13.62
N LYS A 445 12.40 -5.91 14.60
CA LYS A 445 12.17 -7.04 15.52
C LYS A 445 11.04 -6.72 16.49
N ALA A 446 11.03 -5.51 17.04
CA ALA A 446 9.92 -5.06 17.89
C ALA A 446 8.59 -5.05 17.13
N ALA A 447 8.57 -4.52 15.89
CA ALA A 447 7.36 -4.53 15.06
C ALA A 447 6.85 -5.96 14.80
N ALA A 448 7.75 -6.91 14.49
CA ALA A 448 7.40 -8.32 14.30
C ALA A 448 6.84 -8.98 15.57
N LYS A 449 7.48 -8.75 16.72
CA LYS A 449 7.03 -9.28 18.02
C LYS A 449 5.65 -8.75 18.41
N ILE A 450 5.43 -7.44 18.26
CA ILE A 450 4.14 -6.80 18.56
C ILE A 450 3.06 -7.37 17.63
N SER A 451 3.31 -7.45 16.32
CA SER A 451 2.38 -8.04 15.36
C SER A 451 2.03 -9.50 15.71
N TYR A 452 3.03 -10.29 16.11
CA TYR A 452 2.81 -11.67 16.55
C TYR A 452 1.91 -11.76 17.77
N ARG A 453 2.14 -10.95 18.80
CA ARG A 453 1.33 -10.91 20.02
C ARG A 453 -0.10 -10.45 19.72
N CYS A 454 -0.29 -9.47 18.83
CA CYS A 454 -1.61 -9.06 18.38
C CYS A 454 -2.37 -10.23 17.74
N MET A 455 -1.74 -10.97 16.82
CA MET A 455 -2.33 -12.14 16.17
C MET A 455 -2.69 -13.24 17.18
N GLN A 456 -1.82 -13.51 18.18
CA GLN A 456 -2.14 -14.48 19.24
C GLN A 456 -3.42 -14.09 20.00
N ASN A 457 -3.66 -12.78 20.17
CA ASN A 457 -4.81 -12.25 20.91
C ASN A 457 -6.02 -11.93 20.01
N GLY A 458 -6.00 -12.33 18.73
CA GLY A 458 -7.14 -12.17 17.82
C GLY A 458 -7.20 -10.83 17.10
N LEU A 459 -6.08 -10.13 16.90
CA LEU A 459 -5.98 -8.94 16.09
C LEU A 459 -4.95 -9.15 14.97
N LEU A 460 -5.40 -9.04 13.71
CA LEU A 460 -4.53 -9.20 12.54
C LEU A 460 -4.03 -7.84 12.08
N LEU A 461 -2.75 -7.59 12.20
CA LEU A 461 -2.06 -6.46 11.61
C LEU A 461 -0.66 -6.87 11.14
N THR A 462 -0.16 -6.22 10.11
CA THR A 462 1.20 -6.45 9.59
C THR A 462 2.06 -5.22 9.82
N PHE A 463 3.35 -5.33 9.56
CA PHE A 463 4.24 -4.18 9.51
C PHE A 463 4.83 -4.03 8.10
N ILE A 464 5.04 -2.79 7.69
CA ILE A 464 5.51 -2.36 6.37
C ILE A 464 6.58 -1.30 6.53
N GLY A 465 7.27 -0.93 5.46
CA GLY A 465 8.36 0.05 5.56
C GLY A 465 9.43 -0.37 6.57
N LYS A 466 9.58 -1.68 6.78
CA LYS A 466 10.45 -2.37 7.72
C LYS A 466 9.99 -2.37 9.19
N ASN A 467 9.35 -1.33 9.71
CA ASN A 467 9.08 -1.16 11.15
C ASN A 467 7.76 -0.44 11.48
N THR A 468 6.91 -0.18 10.50
CA THR A 468 5.64 0.51 10.73
C THR A 468 4.49 -0.50 10.81
N LEU A 469 3.82 -0.58 11.94
CA LEU A 469 2.58 -1.34 12.07
C LEU A 469 1.52 -0.71 11.19
N ARG A 470 0.99 -1.49 10.25
CA ARG A 470 -0.06 -1.05 9.31
C ARG A 470 -1.43 -1.31 9.91
N ILE A 471 -2.22 -0.26 10.03
CA ILE A 471 -3.55 -0.28 10.62
C ILE A 471 -4.54 0.19 9.56
N GLN A 472 -5.14 -0.78 8.85
CA GLN A 472 -6.06 -0.56 7.73
C GLN A 472 -7.25 -1.52 7.81
N PRO A 473 -8.13 -1.40 8.85
CA PRO A 473 -9.31 -2.25 8.96
C PRO A 473 -10.28 -2.05 7.79
N PRO A 474 -11.21 -2.97 7.51
CA PRO A 474 -12.38 -2.69 6.67
C PRO A 474 -13.10 -1.44 7.13
N LEU A 475 -13.62 -0.63 6.19
CA LEU A 475 -14.25 0.67 6.52
C LEU A 475 -15.53 0.51 7.33
N VAL A 476 -16.16 -0.65 7.21
CA VAL A 476 -17.38 -1.05 7.93
C VAL A 476 -17.12 -1.47 9.39
N ILE A 477 -15.89 -1.42 9.86
CA ILE A 477 -15.56 -1.77 11.25
C ILE A 477 -16.38 -0.96 12.24
N THR A 478 -16.91 -1.62 13.27
CA THR A 478 -17.72 -0.95 14.30
C THR A 478 -16.86 -0.30 15.39
N LYS A 479 -17.47 0.58 16.17
CA LYS A 479 -16.76 1.20 17.29
C LYS A 479 -16.35 0.18 18.34
N GLU A 480 -17.20 -0.79 18.65
CA GLU A 480 -16.93 -1.86 19.61
C GLU A 480 -15.76 -2.74 19.16
N GLN A 481 -15.68 -3.03 17.85
CA GLN A 481 -14.54 -3.73 17.26
C GLN A 481 -13.26 -2.93 17.33
N LEU A 482 -13.34 -1.61 17.11
CA LEU A 482 -12.19 -0.70 17.28
C LEU A 482 -11.72 -0.66 18.74
N ASP A 483 -12.65 -0.54 19.71
CA ASP A 483 -12.33 -0.52 21.13
C ASP A 483 -11.60 -1.80 21.54
N ARG A 484 -12.14 -2.96 21.18
CA ARG A 484 -11.52 -4.27 21.44
C ARG A 484 -10.15 -4.41 20.76
N ALA A 485 -10.01 -3.95 19.53
CA ALA A 485 -8.73 -3.99 18.82
C ALA A 485 -7.68 -3.10 19.50
N VAL A 486 -8.08 -1.93 20.00
CA VAL A 486 -7.21 -1.02 20.76
C VAL A 486 -6.75 -1.69 22.05
N GLU A 487 -7.64 -2.35 22.81
CA GLU A 487 -7.29 -3.11 24.02
C GLU A 487 -6.24 -4.18 23.73
N ILE A 488 -6.43 -4.98 22.66
CA ILE A 488 -5.48 -6.00 22.24
C ILE A 488 -4.13 -5.37 21.88
N LEU A 489 -4.15 -4.26 21.18
CA LEU A 489 -2.94 -3.54 20.76
C LEU A 489 -2.17 -3.04 21.98
N PHE A 490 -2.83 -2.38 22.93
CA PHE A 490 -2.21 -1.92 24.18
C PHE A 490 -1.61 -3.07 24.96
N ALA A 491 -2.33 -4.19 25.13
CA ALA A 491 -1.82 -5.37 25.80
C ALA A 491 -0.59 -5.97 25.12
N ALA A 492 -0.52 -5.93 23.78
CA ALA A 492 0.65 -6.39 23.02
C ALA A 492 1.87 -5.46 23.22
N PHE A 493 1.66 -4.15 23.28
CA PHE A 493 2.71 -3.18 23.60
C PHE A 493 3.21 -3.31 25.04
N ASP A 494 2.31 -3.51 26.01
CA ASP A 494 2.68 -3.79 27.40
C ASP A 494 3.53 -5.07 27.51
N SER A 495 3.10 -6.16 26.85
CA SER A 495 3.86 -7.41 26.83
C SER A 495 5.23 -7.25 26.20
N PHE A 496 5.35 -6.46 25.13
CA PHE A 496 6.64 -6.15 24.51
C PHE A 496 7.55 -5.34 25.46
N ALA A 497 6.99 -4.30 26.08
CA ALA A 497 7.74 -3.44 27.02
C ALA A 497 8.28 -4.21 28.24
N ARG A 498 7.53 -5.25 28.70
CA ARG A 498 7.98 -6.13 29.79
C ARG A 498 8.90 -7.26 29.34
N GLY A 499 9.23 -7.36 28.05
CA GLY A 499 10.09 -8.43 27.53
C GLY A 499 9.42 -9.83 27.50
N GLU A 500 8.10 -9.91 27.53
CA GLU A 500 7.30 -11.16 27.60
C GLU A 500 7.12 -11.83 26.22
N ILE A 501 7.62 -11.22 25.14
CA ILE A 501 7.49 -11.81 23.80
C ILE A 501 8.82 -12.42 23.38
N ASP A 502 8.85 -13.74 23.35
CA ASP A 502 10.02 -14.54 23.02
C ASP A 502 10.47 -14.31 21.56
N ASP A 503 11.77 -14.50 21.28
CA ASP A 503 12.38 -14.35 19.96
C ASP A 503 11.86 -15.40 18.95
N SER A 504 11.20 -16.46 19.38
CA SER A 504 10.53 -17.42 18.48
C SER A 504 9.46 -16.76 17.60
N ALA A 505 8.89 -15.63 18.01
CA ALA A 505 8.00 -14.80 17.19
C ALA A 505 8.64 -14.40 15.85
N LEU A 506 9.95 -14.18 15.82
CA LEU A 506 10.71 -13.76 14.63
C LEU A 506 10.88 -14.89 13.59
N PHE A 507 10.69 -16.15 14.00
CA PHE A 507 10.65 -17.26 13.05
C PHE A 507 9.30 -17.40 12.35
N VAL A 508 8.24 -16.83 12.93
CA VAL A 508 6.87 -16.85 12.43
C VAL A 508 6.59 -15.63 11.56
N VAL A 509 6.92 -14.42 12.07
CA VAL A 509 6.62 -13.14 11.42
C VAL A 509 7.92 -12.56 10.87
N LYS A 510 8.10 -12.64 9.56
CA LYS A 510 9.35 -12.18 8.89
C LYS A 510 9.19 -10.82 8.20
N GLY A 511 7.95 -10.50 7.78
CA GLY A 511 7.66 -9.26 7.03
C GLY A 511 8.26 -9.25 5.61
N TRP A 512 8.30 -8.05 5.03
CA TRP A 512 8.91 -7.75 3.71
C TRP A 512 10.43 -7.79 3.77
#